data_b0bac85f92c33ea38d838ddbbc9458e1
#
_entry.id   b0bac85f92c33ea38d838ddbbc9458e1
#
_cell.length_a   1.000
_cell.length_b   1.000
_cell.length_c   1.000
_cell.angle_alpha   90.00
_cell.angle_beta   90.00
_cell.angle_gamma   90.00
#
_symmetry.space_group_name_H-M   'P 1'
#
loop_
_entity.id
_entity.type
_entity.pdbx_description
1 polymer ?
#
loop_
_entity_poly.entity_id
_entity_poly.type
_entity_poly.pdbx_seq_one_letter_code
_entity_poly.pdbx_strand_id
1 'polypeptide(L)'
;MRILIGGAGAVGVHLAKLLSRENHDIVLIDTNETRLANLQNDFDLMTVNASPTSIAALEEAGAADADLAVGVTEHESDNIAFCMFAHSLGAKKTVARVDSYEYTAPRYKEFFKGIGIDSMIYPEALAAQEITDSMKRSWVRQWWEVKGGKLVLIGVKVRKDSKILNIPLKKLCGPDAPYHIVAVKRKMDTIIPHGDDELQSQDVVYFMTTQKYIPYIREISGKDDYPDVRNAIISGGGNTAMCVVRQMPDYMRVKIIEQDEQRCRYLTGQFDINKHAMVINGDGSDISLLQTEGIHTTEAFLALTNNTE
;
A
#
# COMPACT_ATOMS: atom_id res chain seq x y z
N MET A 1 10.31 -8.11 20.53
CA MET A 1 9.14 -8.96 20.23
C MET A 1 9.65 -10.21 19.54
N ARG A 2 9.03 -11.37 19.81
CA ARG A 2 9.28 -12.60 19.06
C ARG A 2 8.27 -12.70 17.91
N ILE A 3 8.78 -12.85 16.68
CA ILE A 3 7.98 -12.82 15.45
C ILE A 3 8.27 -14.07 14.63
N LEU A 4 7.24 -14.87 14.37
CA LEU A 4 7.30 -16.02 13.48
C LEU A 4 6.81 -15.63 12.09
N ILE A 5 7.57 -16.00 11.06
CA ILE A 5 7.20 -15.75 9.66
C ILE A 5 7.16 -17.10 8.93
N GLY A 6 5.98 -17.49 8.45
CA GLY A 6 5.79 -18.68 7.63
C GLY A 6 5.86 -18.34 6.15
N GLY A 7 6.97 -18.75 5.49
CA GLY A 7 7.25 -18.52 4.08
C GLY A 7 8.44 -17.58 3.84
N ALA A 8 9.49 -18.07 3.18
CA ALA A 8 10.68 -17.33 2.75
C ALA A 8 10.60 -16.91 1.26
N GLY A 9 9.41 -16.59 0.77
CA GLY A 9 9.20 -15.93 -0.52
C GLY A 9 9.64 -14.47 -0.47
N ALA A 10 9.45 -13.73 -1.55
CA ALA A 10 9.84 -12.30 -1.64
C ALA A 10 9.28 -11.45 -0.49
N VAL A 11 8.02 -11.65 -0.11
CA VAL A 11 7.36 -10.93 0.97
C VAL A 11 7.96 -11.29 2.33
N GLY A 12 8.09 -12.60 2.64
CA GLY A 12 8.63 -13.05 3.93
C GLY A 12 10.07 -12.62 4.15
N VAL A 13 10.91 -12.74 3.11
CA VAL A 13 12.30 -12.26 3.12
C VAL A 13 12.37 -10.76 3.36
N HIS A 14 11.56 -9.98 2.66
CA HIS A 14 11.55 -8.53 2.81
C HIS A 14 11.09 -8.12 4.22
N LEU A 15 10.03 -8.76 4.72
CA LEU A 15 9.52 -8.53 6.07
C LEU A 15 10.58 -8.87 7.14
N ALA A 16 11.23 -10.05 7.02
CA ALA A 16 12.30 -10.46 7.92
C ALA A 16 13.45 -9.44 7.93
N LYS A 17 13.87 -8.95 6.76
CA LYS A 17 14.93 -7.92 6.62
C LYS A 17 14.55 -6.59 7.27
N LEU A 18 13.32 -6.16 7.14
CA LEU A 18 12.85 -4.91 7.76
C LEU A 18 12.82 -5.04 9.29
N LEU A 19 12.23 -6.12 9.79
CA LEU A 19 12.03 -6.34 11.22
C LEU A 19 13.34 -6.67 11.96
N SER A 20 14.33 -7.29 11.30
CA SER A 20 15.63 -7.57 11.91
C SER A 20 16.39 -6.30 12.29
N ARG A 21 16.11 -5.17 11.64
CA ARG A 21 16.72 -3.87 11.94
C ARG A 21 16.10 -3.19 13.17
N GLU A 22 14.96 -3.67 13.66
CA GLU A 22 14.17 -3.08 14.74
C GLU A 22 14.35 -3.83 16.08
N ASN A 23 15.42 -4.63 16.23
CA ASN A 23 15.71 -5.43 17.44
C ASN A 23 14.57 -6.38 17.83
N HIS A 24 14.02 -7.10 16.84
CA HIS A 24 13.06 -8.17 17.06
C HIS A 24 13.73 -9.55 16.93
N ASP A 25 13.27 -10.52 17.74
CA ASP A 25 13.64 -11.92 17.64
C ASP A 25 12.77 -12.56 16.53
N ILE A 26 13.40 -12.88 15.39
CA ILE A 26 12.70 -13.32 14.19
C ILE A 26 13.03 -14.77 13.90
N VAL A 27 11.99 -15.55 13.69
CA VAL A 27 12.10 -16.96 13.24
C VAL A 27 11.37 -17.09 11.89
N LEU A 28 12.11 -17.48 10.86
CA LEU A 28 11.59 -17.68 9.51
C LEU A 28 11.51 -19.19 9.21
N ILE A 29 10.32 -19.64 8.81
CA ILE A 29 10.03 -21.05 8.54
C ILE A 29 9.73 -21.23 7.05
N ASP A 30 10.51 -22.08 6.36
CA ASP A 30 10.28 -22.44 4.94
C ASP A 30 10.85 -23.80 4.63
N THR A 31 10.32 -24.44 3.60
CA THR A 31 10.86 -25.73 3.09
C THR A 31 12.09 -25.57 2.20
N ASN A 32 12.39 -24.36 1.74
CA ASN A 32 13.51 -24.09 0.83
C ASN A 32 14.78 -23.72 1.59
N GLU A 33 15.62 -24.73 1.82
CA GLU A 33 16.90 -24.62 2.54
C GLU A 33 17.82 -23.55 1.95
N THR A 34 17.90 -23.46 0.62
CA THR A 34 18.78 -22.50 -0.05
C THR A 34 18.39 -21.05 0.22
N ARG A 35 17.06 -20.76 0.25
CA ARG A 35 16.56 -19.42 0.60
C ARG A 35 16.87 -19.07 2.05
N LEU A 36 16.73 -20.03 2.96
CA LEU A 36 16.99 -19.84 4.39
C LEU A 36 18.48 -19.62 4.69
N ALA A 37 19.36 -20.42 4.09
CA ALA A 37 20.80 -20.31 4.28
C ALA A 37 21.37 -18.93 3.87
N ASN A 38 20.88 -18.37 2.76
CA ASN A 38 21.30 -17.04 2.30
C ASN A 38 20.90 -15.93 3.30
N LEU A 39 19.81 -16.10 4.01
CA LEU A 39 19.31 -15.10 4.97
C LEU A 39 20.04 -15.16 6.32
N GLN A 40 20.40 -16.35 6.80
CA GLN A 40 21.17 -16.50 8.04
C GLN A 40 22.56 -15.86 7.96
N ASN A 41 23.15 -15.84 6.76
CA ASN A 41 24.47 -15.23 6.57
C ASN A 41 24.43 -13.69 6.61
N ASP A 42 23.32 -13.10 6.24
CA ASP A 42 23.19 -11.65 6.05
C ASP A 42 22.48 -10.95 7.22
N PHE A 43 21.70 -11.68 8.01
CA PHE A 43 20.83 -11.11 9.04
C PHE A 43 20.83 -11.95 10.33
N ASP A 44 20.70 -11.25 11.47
CA ASP A 44 20.53 -11.87 12.78
C ASP A 44 19.06 -12.35 12.94
N LEU A 45 18.80 -13.58 12.43
CA LEU A 45 17.51 -14.23 12.53
C LEU A 45 17.67 -15.76 12.60
N MET A 46 16.72 -16.42 13.23
CA MET A 46 16.62 -17.89 13.22
C MET A 46 15.87 -18.36 11.98
N THR A 47 16.28 -19.52 11.46
CA THR A 47 15.55 -20.21 10.40
C THR A 47 15.22 -21.64 10.80
N VAL A 48 14.03 -22.10 10.38
CA VAL A 48 13.58 -23.48 10.54
C VAL A 48 13.28 -24.06 9.16
N ASN A 49 14.03 -25.07 8.75
CA ASN A 49 13.81 -25.74 7.46
C ASN A 49 12.72 -26.81 7.60
N ALA A 50 11.48 -26.39 7.47
CA ALA A 50 10.30 -27.24 7.56
C ALA A 50 9.07 -26.59 6.88
N SER A 51 8.00 -27.37 6.73
CA SER A 51 6.71 -26.78 6.32
C SER A 51 6.21 -25.80 7.37
N PRO A 52 5.79 -24.59 7.00
CA PRO A 52 5.13 -23.65 7.93
C PRO A 52 3.87 -24.20 8.59
N THR A 53 3.25 -25.23 7.99
CA THR A 53 2.07 -25.91 8.55
C THR A 53 2.42 -27.11 9.43
N SER A 54 3.71 -27.37 9.70
CA SER A 54 4.13 -28.42 10.63
C SER A 54 4.02 -27.94 12.08
N ILE A 55 3.19 -28.62 12.87
CA ILE A 55 3.01 -28.32 14.31
C ILE A 55 4.34 -28.44 15.05
N ALA A 56 5.10 -29.52 14.80
CA ALA A 56 6.41 -29.72 15.43
C ALA A 56 7.39 -28.59 15.10
N ALA A 57 7.41 -28.12 13.85
CA ALA A 57 8.25 -26.98 13.44
C ALA A 57 7.82 -25.68 14.13
N LEU A 58 6.53 -25.46 14.33
CA LEU A 58 6.01 -24.30 15.07
C LEU A 58 6.38 -24.35 16.55
N GLU A 59 6.33 -25.52 17.17
CA GLU A 59 6.80 -25.73 18.55
C GLU A 59 8.30 -25.44 18.67
N GLU A 60 9.12 -25.99 17.77
CA GLU A 60 10.57 -25.74 17.71
C GLU A 60 10.88 -24.24 17.48
N ALA A 61 10.12 -23.57 16.62
CA ALA A 61 10.20 -22.13 16.39
C ALA A 61 9.77 -21.29 17.61
N GLY A 62 9.17 -21.90 18.62
CA GLY A 62 8.72 -21.24 19.84
C GLY A 62 7.43 -20.45 19.65
N ALA A 63 6.46 -21.03 18.98
CA ALA A 63 5.15 -20.39 18.76
C ALA A 63 4.43 -20.02 20.06
N ALA A 64 4.65 -20.77 21.15
CA ALA A 64 4.06 -20.49 22.45
C ALA A 64 4.43 -19.10 23.02
N ASP A 65 5.61 -18.60 22.68
CA ASP A 65 6.14 -17.31 23.16
C ASP A 65 6.05 -16.21 22.10
N ALA A 66 5.47 -16.50 20.94
CA ALA A 66 5.39 -15.56 19.84
C ALA A 66 4.42 -14.41 20.13
N ASP A 67 4.91 -13.18 19.97
CA ASP A 67 4.06 -11.99 20.02
C ASP A 67 3.24 -11.81 18.73
N LEU A 68 3.81 -12.29 17.59
CA LEU A 68 3.19 -12.20 16.28
C LEU A 68 3.59 -13.38 15.40
N ALA A 69 2.63 -13.98 14.71
CA ALA A 69 2.84 -14.98 13.67
C ALA A 69 2.25 -14.49 12.33
N VAL A 70 3.06 -14.50 11.27
CA VAL A 70 2.71 -13.96 9.95
C VAL A 70 2.86 -15.04 8.89
N GLY A 71 1.76 -15.49 8.28
CA GLY A 71 1.74 -16.45 7.18
C GLY A 71 1.80 -15.72 5.83
N VAL A 72 2.88 -15.94 5.05
CA VAL A 72 3.14 -15.28 3.76
C VAL A 72 3.71 -16.24 2.71
N THR A 73 3.28 -17.50 2.76
CA THR A 73 3.57 -18.48 1.71
C THR A 73 2.82 -18.15 0.42
N GLU A 74 3.07 -18.91 -0.64
CA GLU A 74 2.37 -18.76 -1.92
C GLU A 74 0.88 -19.16 -1.85
N HIS A 75 0.51 -20.04 -0.90
CA HIS A 75 -0.85 -20.58 -0.78
C HIS A 75 -1.58 -20.00 0.43
N GLU A 76 -2.72 -19.38 0.19
CA GLU A 76 -3.55 -18.80 1.26
C GLU A 76 -4.03 -19.85 2.29
N SER A 77 -4.28 -21.10 1.85
CA SER A 77 -4.63 -22.21 2.74
C SER A 77 -3.53 -22.50 3.77
N ASP A 78 -2.26 -22.46 3.34
CA ASP A 78 -1.12 -22.68 4.22
C ASP A 78 -0.94 -21.52 5.20
N ASN A 79 -1.18 -20.28 4.74
CA ASN A 79 -1.13 -19.11 5.60
C ASN A 79 -2.22 -19.13 6.67
N ILE A 80 -3.43 -19.56 6.31
CA ILE A 80 -4.54 -19.76 7.22
C ILE A 80 -4.21 -20.86 8.24
N ALA A 81 -3.75 -22.04 7.78
CA ALA A 81 -3.37 -23.14 8.65
C ALA A 81 -2.22 -22.77 9.60
N PHE A 82 -1.18 -22.12 9.08
CA PHE A 82 -0.07 -21.60 9.89
C PHE A 82 -0.55 -20.71 11.03
N CYS A 83 -1.42 -19.73 10.74
CA CYS A 83 -1.96 -18.82 11.73
C CYS A 83 -2.81 -19.54 12.78
N MET A 84 -3.68 -20.48 12.35
CA MET A 84 -4.50 -21.28 13.25
C MET A 84 -3.64 -22.12 14.20
N PHE A 85 -2.62 -22.79 13.69
CA PHE A 85 -1.72 -23.62 14.50
C PHE A 85 -0.87 -22.77 15.44
N ALA A 86 -0.28 -21.67 14.94
CA ALA A 86 0.49 -20.76 15.79
C ALA A 86 -0.35 -20.19 16.94
N HIS A 87 -1.60 -19.77 16.66
CA HIS A 87 -2.54 -19.30 17.67
C HIS A 87 -2.85 -20.40 18.71
N SER A 88 -3.15 -21.63 18.25
CA SER A 88 -3.45 -22.76 19.14
C SER A 88 -2.26 -23.13 20.03
N LEU A 89 -1.04 -22.90 19.57
CA LEU A 89 0.20 -23.10 20.34
C LEU A 89 0.53 -21.95 21.29
N GLY A 90 -0.13 -20.79 21.18
CA GLY A 90 0.02 -19.67 22.13
C GLY A 90 0.45 -18.33 21.51
N ALA A 91 0.63 -18.23 20.21
CA ALA A 91 0.96 -16.94 19.56
C ALA A 91 -0.14 -15.90 19.88
N LYS A 92 0.28 -14.70 20.31
CA LYS A 92 -0.62 -13.64 20.80
C LYS A 92 -1.41 -12.98 19.68
N LYS A 93 -0.81 -12.82 18.50
CA LYS A 93 -1.43 -12.23 17.31
C LYS A 93 -1.04 -13.00 16.06
N THR A 94 -1.94 -13.03 15.10
CA THR A 94 -1.73 -13.71 13.83
C THR A 94 -2.16 -12.86 12.65
N VAL A 95 -1.42 -12.96 11.56
CA VAL A 95 -1.69 -12.26 10.30
C VAL A 95 -1.52 -13.24 9.15
N ALA A 96 -2.56 -13.44 8.34
CA ALA A 96 -2.49 -14.29 7.16
C ALA A 96 -2.58 -13.46 5.87
N ARG A 97 -1.63 -13.67 4.94
CA ARG A 97 -1.79 -13.24 3.57
C ARG A 97 -2.82 -14.14 2.87
N VAL A 98 -3.73 -13.52 2.14
CA VAL A 98 -4.75 -14.22 1.34
C VAL A 98 -4.73 -13.71 -0.09
N ASP A 99 -5.19 -14.53 -1.02
CA ASP A 99 -5.26 -14.21 -2.45
C ASP A 99 -6.72 -14.06 -2.92
N SER A 100 -7.69 -14.34 -2.03
CA SER A 100 -9.11 -14.16 -2.27
C SER A 100 -9.65 -12.92 -1.55
N TYR A 101 -10.25 -12.00 -2.31
CA TYR A 101 -10.91 -10.81 -1.76
C TYR A 101 -12.06 -11.18 -0.80
N GLU A 102 -12.71 -12.32 -1.03
CA GLU A 102 -13.84 -12.80 -0.21
C GLU A 102 -13.46 -12.89 1.28
N TYR A 103 -12.25 -13.37 1.58
CA TYR A 103 -11.80 -13.57 2.96
C TYR A 103 -11.61 -12.26 3.74
N THR A 104 -11.44 -11.14 3.05
CA THR A 104 -11.32 -9.82 3.68
C THR A 104 -12.68 -9.15 3.94
N ALA A 105 -13.78 -9.78 3.54
CA ALA A 105 -15.11 -9.20 3.71
C ALA A 105 -15.47 -9.05 5.21
N PRO A 106 -16.00 -7.87 5.62
CA PRO A 106 -16.30 -7.59 7.03
C PRO A 106 -17.16 -8.63 7.73
N ARG A 107 -18.07 -9.29 6.99
CA ARG A 107 -18.98 -10.35 7.51
C ARG A 107 -18.21 -11.58 8.02
N TYR A 108 -16.99 -11.85 7.53
CA TYR A 108 -16.19 -13.00 7.94
C TYR A 108 -15.15 -12.68 9.00
N LYS A 109 -15.00 -11.43 9.39
CA LYS A 109 -13.97 -10.99 10.35
C LYS A 109 -14.06 -11.75 11.68
N GLU A 110 -15.26 -11.85 12.26
CA GLU A 110 -15.46 -12.56 13.54
C GLU A 110 -15.28 -14.09 13.38
N PHE A 111 -15.63 -14.64 12.22
CA PHE A 111 -15.38 -16.06 11.92
C PHE A 111 -13.88 -16.36 11.95
N PHE A 112 -13.07 -15.59 11.22
CA PHE A 112 -11.63 -15.81 11.18
C PHE A 112 -10.95 -15.54 12.51
N LYS A 113 -11.40 -14.53 13.24
CA LYS A 113 -10.92 -14.27 14.59
C LYS A 113 -11.25 -15.43 15.55
N GLY A 114 -12.43 -16.04 15.40
CA GLY A 114 -12.85 -17.21 16.20
C GLY A 114 -11.98 -18.46 15.98
N ILE A 115 -11.32 -18.59 14.84
CA ILE A 115 -10.38 -19.66 14.53
C ILE A 115 -8.90 -19.27 14.70
N GLY A 116 -8.64 -18.11 15.34
CA GLY A 116 -7.30 -17.68 15.70
C GLY A 116 -6.58 -16.86 14.63
N ILE A 117 -7.32 -16.19 13.72
CA ILE A 117 -6.72 -15.28 12.74
C ILE A 117 -7.18 -13.86 13.02
N ASP A 118 -6.29 -13.03 13.56
CA ASP A 118 -6.62 -11.66 13.94
C ASP A 118 -6.75 -10.72 12.75
N SER A 119 -5.95 -10.92 11.72
CA SER A 119 -5.96 -10.08 10.53
C SER A 119 -5.69 -10.88 9.26
N MET A 120 -6.42 -10.55 8.21
CA MET A 120 -6.16 -11.02 6.85
C MET A 120 -5.70 -9.86 5.99
N ILE A 121 -4.66 -10.09 5.20
CA ILE A 121 -4.09 -9.11 4.29
C ILE A 121 -4.22 -9.63 2.86
N TYR A 122 -4.88 -8.84 2.03
CA TYR A 122 -4.96 -9.04 0.58
C TYR A 122 -4.14 -7.92 -0.08
N PRO A 123 -2.92 -8.22 -0.57
CA PRO A 123 -1.98 -7.21 -1.05
C PRO A 123 -2.53 -6.34 -2.18
N GLU A 124 -3.33 -6.94 -3.07
CA GLU A 124 -3.94 -6.24 -4.20
C GLU A 124 -4.94 -5.18 -3.74
N ALA A 125 -5.65 -5.41 -2.65
CA ALA A 125 -6.55 -4.39 -2.09
C ALA A 125 -5.78 -3.23 -1.44
N LEU A 126 -4.63 -3.49 -0.81
CA LEU A 126 -3.78 -2.44 -0.26
C LEU A 126 -3.15 -1.60 -1.37
N ALA A 127 -2.61 -2.25 -2.41
CA ALA A 127 -2.08 -1.54 -3.58
C ALA A 127 -3.17 -0.70 -4.26
N ALA A 128 -4.38 -1.25 -4.43
CA ALA A 128 -5.52 -0.52 -4.98
C ALA A 128 -5.92 0.69 -4.14
N GLN A 129 -5.84 0.59 -2.81
CA GLN A 129 -6.12 1.71 -1.91
C GLN A 129 -5.11 2.85 -2.13
N GLU A 130 -3.81 2.55 -2.20
CA GLU A 130 -2.77 3.54 -2.45
C GLU A 130 -2.94 4.22 -3.83
N ILE A 131 -3.23 3.43 -4.87
CA ILE A 131 -3.50 3.93 -6.21
C ILE A 131 -4.71 4.87 -6.19
N THR A 132 -5.81 4.42 -5.61
CA THR A 132 -7.06 5.19 -5.55
C THR A 132 -6.89 6.49 -4.76
N ASP A 133 -6.17 6.44 -3.65
CA ASP A 133 -5.88 7.63 -2.85
C ASP A 133 -4.95 8.61 -3.58
N SER A 134 -4.00 8.10 -4.36
CA SER A 134 -3.15 8.92 -5.24
C SER A 134 -3.96 9.60 -6.36
N MET A 135 -4.94 8.91 -6.94
CA MET A 135 -5.84 9.48 -7.95
C MET A 135 -6.76 10.55 -7.37
N LYS A 136 -7.32 10.32 -6.19
CA LYS A 136 -8.17 11.31 -5.48
C LYS A 136 -7.43 12.59 -5.12
N ARG A 137 -6.11 12.52 -4.95
CA ARG A 137 -5.26 13.60 -4.42
C ARG A 137 -4.00 13.75 -5.26
N SER A 138 -4.15 13.91 -6.58
CA SER A 138 -3.04 13.95 -7.55
C SER A 138 -1.97 15.02 -7.25
N TRP A 139 -2.33 16.07 -6.52
CA TRP A 139 -1.45 17.16 -6.11
C TRP A 139 -0.64 16.88 -4.83
N VAL A 140 -1.00 15.82 -4.07
CA VAL A 140 -0.35 15.39 -2.83
C VAL A 140 0.65 14.28 -3.13
N ARG A 141 1.81 14.30 -2.47
CA ARG A 141 2.82 13.24 -2.57
C ARG A 141 2.64 12.16 -1.50
N GLN A 142 2.21 12.58 -0.32
CA GLN A 142 2.04 11.71 0.83
C GLN A 142 0.86 12.19 1.67
N TRP A 143 0.11 11.24 2.22
CA TRP A 143 -1.07 11.50 3.03
C TRP A 143 -1.14 10.52 4.18
N TRP A 144 -1.26 11.03 5.40
CA TRP A 144 -1.49 10.22 6.59
C TRP A 144 -2.55 10.86 7.47
N GLU A 145 -3.50 10.05 7.90
CA GLU A 145 -4.52 10.44 8.87
C GLU A 145 -4.10 10.04 10.28
N VAL A 146 -4.20 10.98 11.20
CA VAL A 146 -3.85 10.79 12.61
C VAL A 146 -5.13 10.87 13.44
N LYS A 147 -5.25 10.00 14.44
CA LYS A 147 -6.41 9.93 15.35
C LYS A 147 -7.76 9.90 14.62
N GLY A 148 -7.88 8.99 13.63
CA GLY A 148 -9.14 8.81 12.90
C GLY A 148 -9.52 10.03 12.06
N GLY A 149 -8.55 10.68 11.42
CA GLY A 149 -8.77 11.81 10.51
C GLY A 149 -8.96 13.18 11.19
N LYS A 150 -8.80 13.26 12.51
CA LYS A 150 -8.85 14.57 13.22
C LYS A 150 -7.70 15.48 12.82
N LEU A 151 -6.53 14.90 12.56
CA LEU A 151 -5.37 15.57 11.99
C LEU A 151 -4.94 14.83 10.73
N VAL A 152 -4.37 15.58 9.79
CA VAL A 152 -3.85 15.06 8.53
C VAL A 152 -2.43 15.59 8.35
N LEU A 153 -1.50 14.69 8.07
CA LEU A 153 -0.16 15.02 7.62
C LEU A 153 -0.11 14.89 6.10
N ILE A 154 0.18 15.98 5.40
CA ILE A 154 0.23 16.03 3.94
C ILE A 154 1.61 16.45 3.47
N GLY A 155 2.22 15.63 2.60
CA GLY A 155 3.45 15.98 1.89
C GLY A 155 3.12 16.57 0.52
N VAL A 156 3.47 17.85 0.28
CA VAL A 156 3.21 18.55 -0.97
C VAL A 156 4.51 19.04 -1.58
N LYS A 157 4.73 18.73 -2.85
CA LYS A 157 5.86 19.28 -3.60
C LYS A 157 5.53 20.71 -4.06
N VAL A 158 6.17 21.71 -3.45
CA VAL A 158 5.93 23.13 -3.78
C VAL A 158 6.59 23.53 -5.10
N ARG A 159 5.91 24.38 -5.86
CA ARG A 159 6.33 24.86 -7.17
C ARG A 159 6.81 26.30 -7.13
N LYS A 160 7.36 26.79 -8.26
CA LYS A 160 7.88 28.16 -8.39
C LYS A 160 6.84 29.26 -8.16
N ASP A 161 5.58 28.96 -8.41
CA ASP A 161 4.41 29.84 -8.27
C ASP A 161 3.75 29.75 -6.87
N SER A 162 4.30 28.94 -5.98
CA SER A 162 3.79 28.80 -4.61
C SER A 162 3.95 30.08 -3.80
N LYS A 163 2.88 30.48 -3.11
CA LYS A 163 2.79 31.70 -2.29
C LYS A 163 3.66 31.65 -1.03
N ILE A 164 4.20 30.49 -0.68
CA ILE A 164 4.93 30.26 0.58
C ILE A 164 6.45 30.20 0.38
N LEU A 165 6.96 30.45 -0.83
CA LEU A 165 8.39 30.40 -1.10
C LEU A 165 9.11 31.65 -0.62
N ASN A 166 10.37 31.48 -0.20
CA ASN A 166 11.27 32.57 0.20
C ASN A 166 10.68 33.49 1.29
N ILE A 167 9.86 32.91 2.16
CA ILE A 167 9.28 33.57 3.32
C ILE A 167 9.71 32.79 4.57
N PRO A 168 10.31 33.44 5.58
CA PRO A 168 10.67 32.78 6.83
C PRO A 168 9.46 32.10 7.49
N LEU A 169 9.64 30.85 7.93
CA LEU A 169 8.55 30.03 8.43
C LEU A 169 7.84 30.63 9.66
N LYS A 170 8.52 31.42 10.47
CA LYS A 170 7.92 32.18 11.59
C LYS A 170 6.83 33.15 11.15
N LYS A 171 6.84 33.59 9.87
CA LYS A 171 5.78 34.44 9.30
C LYS A 171 4.63 33.61 8.70
N LEU A 172 4.92 32.37 8.29
CA LEU A 172 3.93 31.44 7.71
C LEU A 172 3.18 30.64 8.77
N CYS A 173 3.88 30.23 9.82
CA CYS A 173 3.39 29.34 10.87
C CYS A 173 3.25 30.06 12.21
N GLY A 174 2.52 31.18 12.25
CA GLY A 174 2.18 31.88 13.48
C GLY A 174 1.23 31.05 14.39
N PRO A 175 0.95 31.51 15.63
CA PRO A 175 0.10 30.80 16.57
C PRO A 175 -1.30 30.49 16.03
N ASP A 176 -1.83 31.32 15.16
CA ASP A 176 -3.18 31.20 14.56
C ASP A 176 -3.16 30.55 13.15
N ALA A 177 -1.98 30.07 12.71
CA ALA A 177 -1.90 29.45 11.39
C ALA A 177 -2.73 28.14 11.35
N PRO A 178 -3.50 27.90 10.28
CA PRO A 178 -4.36 26.72 10.18
C PRO A 178 -3.57 25.41 9.90
N TYR A 179 -2.27 25.48 9.87
CA TYR A 179 -1.35 24.36 9.66
C TYR A 179 -0.03 24.59 10.39
N HIS A 180 0.73 23.52 10.55
CA HIS A 180 2.12 23.55 10.99
C HIS A 180 3.01 22.79 10.01
N ILE A 181 4.18 23.33 9.68
CA ILE A 181 5.16 22.66 8.82
C ILE A 181 6.08 21.85 9.75
N VAL A 182 5.99 20.52 9.67
CA VAL A 182 6.70 19.60 10.59
C VAL A 182 8.02 19.12 10.03
N ALA A 183 8.15 19.06 8.70
CA ALA A 183 9.38 18.66 8.02
C ALA A 183 9.43 19.22 6.61
N VAL A 184 10.63 19.31 6.06
CA VAL A 184 10.89 19.69 4.66
C VAL A 184 11.88 18.68 4.08
N LYS A 185 11.51 18.02 2.98
CA LYS A 185 12.43 17.18 2.21
C LYS A 185 12.97 17.99 1.04
N ARG A 186 14.27 18.26 1.10
CA ARG A 186 15.02 18.99 0.06
C ARG A 186 16.02 18.04 -0.58
N LYS A 187 15.79 17.67 -1.85
CA LYS A 187 16.56 16.62 -2.55
C LYS A 187 16.50 15.29 -1.78
N MET A 188 17.61 14.87 -1.17
CA MET A 188 17.71 13.62 -0.41
C MET A 188 17.62 13.84 1.11
N ASP A 189 17.71 15.10 1.57
CA ASP A 189 17.76 15.41 2.99
C ASP A 189 16.38 15.73 3.55
N THR A 190 16.11 15.27 4.77
CA THR A 190 14.93 15.65 5.56
C THR A 190 15.35 16.63 6.63
N ILE A 191 14.79 17.83 6.59
CA ILE A 191 15.08 18.96 7.47
C ILE A 191 13.92 19.11 8.43
N ILE A 192 14.21 19.22 9.72
CA ILE A 192 13.24 19.72 10.72
C ILE A 192 13.39 21.23 10.74
N PRO A 193 12.42 21.97 10.21
CA PRO A 193 12.62 23.40 9.94
C PRO A 193 12.50 24.25 11.21
N HIS A 194 13.23 25.35 11.24
CA HIS A 194 13.16 26.39 12.28
C HIS A 194 12.48 27.65 11.73
N GLY A 195 12.11 28.56 12.63
CA GLY A 195 11.33 29.75 12.24
C GLY A 195 12.00 30.68 11.22
N ASP A 196 13.32 30.70 11.14
CA ASP A 196 14.09 31.53 10.18
C ASP A 196 14.37 30.81 8.86
N ASP A 197 14.05 29.52 8.75
CA ASP A 197 14.20 28.78 7.49
C ASP A 197 13.18 29.23 6.46
N GLU A 198 13.54 29.07 5.19
CA GLU A 198 12.70 29.38 4.04
C GLU A 198 12.52 28.17 3.14
N LEU A 199 11.33 28.06 2.56
CA LEU A 199 11.00 27.03 1.59
C LEU A 199 11.55 27.41 0.20
N GLN A 200 12.04 26.40 -0.52
CA GLN A 200 12.54 26.53 -1.88
C GLN A 200 11.65 25.77 -2.86
N SER A 201 11.66 26.23 -4.11
CA SER A 201 10.97 25.49 -5.17
C SER A 201 11.51 24.06 -5.27
N GLN A 202 10.61 23.09 -5.46
CA GLN A 202 10.84 21.64 -5.50
C GLN A 202 10.99 20.96 -4.13
N ASP A 203 10.98 21.70 -3.01
CA ASP A 203 10.87 21.06 -1.69
C ASP A 203 9.58 20.25 -1.58
N VAL A 204 9.63 19.14 -0.88
CA VAL A 204 8.41 18.46 -0.39
C VAL A 204 8.18 18.92 1.05
N VAL A 205 7.12 19.67 1.24
CA VAL A 205 6.76 20.28 2.52
C VAL A 205 5.70 19.43 3.20
N TYR A 206 5.94 19.07 4.44
CA TYR A 206 5.02 18.27 5.25
C TYR A 206 4.21 19.18 6.17
N PHE A 207 2.92 19.32 5.85
CA PHE A 207 1.95 20.09 6.61
C PHE A 207 1.17 19.21 7.56
N MET A 208 1.13 19.55 8.83
CA MET A 208 0.16 19.03 9.79
C MET A 208 -1.04 19.98 9.86
N THR A 209 -2.23 19.49 9.59
CA THR A 209 -3.44 20.28 9.53
C THR A 209 -4.70 19.47 9.85
N THR A 210 -5.88 20.09 9.75
CA THR A 210 -7.18 19.39 9.79
C THR A 210 -7.79 19.34 8.38
N GLN A 211 -8.73 18.43 8.16
CA GLN A 211 -9.40 18.28 6.85
C GLN A 211 -9.99 19.57 6.31
N LYS A 212 -10.46 20.44 7.19
CA LYS A 212 -11.06 21.74 6.84
C LYS A 212 -10.11 22.64 6.04
N TYR A 213 -8.81 22.57 6.32
CA TYR A 213 -7.83 23.50 5.73
C TYR A 213 -7.02 22.90 4.58
N ILE A 214 -7.35 21.69 4.12
CA ILE A 214 -6.72 21.07 2.97
C ILE A 214 -6.81 21.92 1.70
N PRO A 215 -7.99 22.52 1.36
CA PRO A 215 -8.10 23.41 0.21
C PRO A 215 -7.15 24.61 0.28
N TYR A 216 -6.99 25.18 1.48
CA TYR A 216 -6.06 26.29 1.70
C TYR A 216 -4.61 25.90 1.46
N ILE A 217 -4.20 24.70 1.93
CA ILE A 217 -2.83 24.20 1.66
C ILE A 217 -2.62 23.96 0.16
N ARG A 218 -3.63 23.46 -0.55
CA ARG A 218 -3.59 23.31 -2.01
C ARG A 218 -3.30 24.64 -2.69
N GLU A 219 -4.05 25.68 -2.32
CA GLU A 219 -3.88 27.04 -2.82
C GLU A 219 -2.48 27.60 -2.57
N ILE A 220 -2.05 27.66 -1.32
CA ILE A 220 -0.75 28.27 -0.97
C ILE A 220 0.46 27.52 -1.54
N SER A 221 0.29 26.23 -1.84
CA SER A 221 1.31 25.39 -2.46
C SER A 221 1.38 25.53 -3.99
N GLY A 222 0.54 26.36 -4.60
CA GLY A 222 0.48 26.53 -6.06
C GLY A 222 -0.06 25.29 -6.77
N LYS A 223 -1.12 24.67 -6.21
CA LYS A 223 -1.71 23.43 -6.72
C LYS A 223 -3.18 23.60 -7.12
N ASP A 224 -3.68 24.84 -7.21
CA ASP A 224 -5.09 25.10 -7.54
C ASP A 224 -5.47 24.53 -8.91
N ASP A 225 -4.59 24.62 -9.89
CA ASP A 225 -4.82 24.14 -11.26
C ASP A 225 -4.60 22.64 -11.45
N TYR A 226 -4.31 21.89 -10.38
CA TYR A 226 -4.17 20.43 -10.46
C TYR A 226 -5.55 19.77 -10.45
N PRO A 227 -6.03 19.20 -11.55
CA PRO A 227 -7.32 18.53 -11.56
C PRO A 227 -7.28 17.27 -10.71
N ASP A 228 -8.39 16.98 -10.03
CA ASP A 228 -8.63 15.67 -9.47
C ASP A 228 -8.88 14.70 -10.64
N VAL A 229 -8.31 13.49 -10.57
CA VAL A 229 -8.48 12.50 -11.63
C VAL A 229 -9.94 12.08 -11.72
N ARG A 230 -10.52 12.19 -12.90
CA ARG A 230 -11.90 11.77 -13.22
C ARG A 230 -11.94 10.63 -14.21
N ASN A 231 -10.92 10.54 -15.06
CA ASN A 231 -10.80 9.49 -16.04
C ASN A 231 -9.39 8.90 -16.03
N ALA A 232 -9.30 7.57 -16.16
CA ALA A 232 -8.03 6.87 -16.19
C ALA A 232 -8.07 5.72 -17.21
N ILE A 233 -6.89 5.34 -17.70
CA ILE A 233 -6.70 4.08 -18.42
C ILE A 233 -5.87 3.16 -17.54
N ILE A 234 -6.30 1.91 -17.42
CA ILE A 234 -5.61 0.84 -16.71
C ILE A 234 -5.14 -0.18 -17.75
N SER A 235 -3.85 -0.39 -17.87
CA SER A 235 -3.26 -1.49 -18.64
C SER A 235 -3.12 -2.70 -17.74
N GLY A 236 -3.85 -3.77 -18.04
CA GLY A 236 -3.93 -5.00 -17.27
C GLY A 236 -5.20 -5.12 -16.42
N GLY A 237 -5.98 -6.18 -16.65
CA GLY A 237 -7.23 -6.51 -15.96
C GLY A 237 -7.07 -7.47 -14.78
N GLY A 238 -5.91 -7.44 -14.08
CA GLY A 238 -5.62 -8.29 -12.94
C GLY A 238 -6.46 -7.99 -11.70
N ASN A 239 -6.16 -8.67 -10.60
CA ASN A 239 -6.90 -8.50 -9.34
C ASN A 239 -6.72 -7.10 -8.75
N THR A 240 -5.54 -6.50 -8.89
CA THR A 240 -5.29 -5.11 -8.47
C THR A 240 -6.19 -4.14 -9.22
N ALA A 241 -6.34 -4.29 -10.54
CA ALA A 241 -7.23 -3.45 -11.34
C ALA A 241 -8.69 -3.57 -10.87
N MET A 242 -9.16 -4.79 -10.61
CA MET A 242 -10.50 -5.01 -10.04
C MET A 242 -10.68 -4.30 -8.69
N CYS A 243 -9.69 -4.40 -7.81
CA CYS A 243 -9.72 -3.73 -6.51
C CYS A 243 -9.72 -2.20 -6.65
N VAL A 244 -8.95 -1.63 -7.60
CA VAL A 244 -8.98 -0.19 -7.90
C VAL A 244 -10.37 0.24 -8.31
N VAL A 245 -11.01 -0.47 -9.26
CA VAL A 245 -12.37 -0.14 -9.73
C VAL A 245 -13.39 -0.19 -8.60
N ARG A 246 -13.30 -1.19 -7.71
CA ARG A 246 -14.21 -1.34 -6.55
C ARG A 246 -14.05 -0.25 -5.50
N GLN A 247 -12.83 0.29 -5.35
CA GLN A 247 -12.51 1.28 -4.31
C GLN A 247 -12.61 2.73 -4.80
N MET A 248 -12.68 2.95 -6.11
CA MET A 248 -12.75 4.31 -6.63
C MET A 248 -14.11 4.96 -6.42
N PRO A 249 -14.13 6.30 -6.27
CA PRO A 249 -15.39 7.03 -6.08
C PRO A 249 -16.25 7.04 -7.34
N ASP A 250 -17.55 7.27 -7.14
CA ASP A 250 -18.56 7.22 -8.20
C ASP A 250 -18.36 8.24 -9.33
N TYR A 251 -17.60 9.30 -9.10
CA TYR A 251 -17.31 10.31 -10.13
C TYR A 251 -16.18 9.93 -11.08
N MET A 252 -15.38 8.90 -10.75
CA MET A 252 -14.30 8.40 -11.62
C MET A 252 -14.82 7.40 -12.64
N ARG A 253 -14.19 7.40 -13.82
CA ARG A 253 -14.42 6.41 -14.87
C ARG A 253 -13.09 5.89 -15.36
N VAL A 254 -13.03 4.61 -15.68
CA VAL A 254 -11.80 3.99 -16.19
C VAL A 254 -12.07 3.16 -17.42
N LYS A 255 -11.04 3.03 -18.26
CA LYS A 255 -10.94 2.03 -19.31
C LYS A 255 -9.90 1.02 -18.90
N ILE A 256 -10.26 -0.27 -18.89
CA ILE A 256 -9.33 -1.37 -18.63
C ILE A 256 -8.97 -1.98 -19.97
N ILE A 257 -7.69 -1.96 -20.32
CA ILE A 257 -7.17 -2.64 -21.51
C ILE A 257 -6.54 -3.95 -21.04
N GLU A 258 -7.07 -5.07 -21.51
CA GLU A 258 -6.65 -6.41 -21.10
C GLU A 258 -6.45 -7.27 -22.36
N GLN A 259 -5.31 -7.96 -22.41
CA GLN A 259 -4.94 -8.75 -23.59
C GLN A 259 -5.66 -10.10 -23.64
N ASP A 260 -5.90 -10.71 -22.48
CA ASP A 260 -6.59 -12.00 -22.38
C ASP A 260 -8.10 -11.84 -22.58
N GLU A 261 -8.61 -12.41 -23.65
CA GLU A 261 -10.04 -12.36 -23.98
C GLU A 261 -10.92 -13.06 -22.93
N GLN A 262 -10.45 -14.14 -22.31
CA GLN A 262 -11.20 -14.81 -21.25
C GLN A 262 -11.29 -13.93 -20.01
N ARG A 263 -10.21 -13.23 -19.68
CA ARG A 263 -10.19 -12.26 -18.59
C ARG A 263 -11.11 -11.07 -18.88
N CYS A 264 -11.13 -10.57 -20.10
CA CYS A 264 -12.09 -9.53 -20.53
C CYS A 264 -13.53 -9.97 -20.33
N ARG A 265 -13.88 -11.19 -20.73
CA ARG A 265 -15.23 -11.76 -20.53
C ARG A 265 -15.57 -11.89 -19.05
N TYR A 266 -14.62 -12.34 -18.23
CA TYR A 266 -14.82 -12.41 -16.78
C TYR A 266 -15.09 -11.02 -16.17
N LEU A 267 -14.28 -10.02 -16.49
CA LEU A 267 -14.43 -8.64 -15.99
C LEU A 267 -15.77 -8.03 -16.43
N THR A 268 -16.15 -8.22 -17.68
CA THR A 268 -17.42 -7.72 -18.23
C THR A 268 -18.63 -8.40 -17.58
N GLY A 269 -18.48 -9.62 -17.05
CA GLY A 269 -19.51 -10.32 -16.29
C GLY A 269 -19.70 -9.79 -14.85
N GLN A 270 -18.77 -8.95 -14.35
CA GLN A 270 -18.86 -8.40 -12.98
C GLN A 270 -19.67 -7.10 -12.97
N PHE A 271 -20.79 -7.10 -12.27
CA PHE A 271 -21.67 -5.92 -12.17
C PHE A 271 -20.99 -4.70 -11.57
N ASP A 272 -20.20 -4.90 -10.52
CA ASP A 272 -19.46 -3.86 -9.81
C ASP A 272 -18.36 -3.21 -10.68
N ILE A 273 -17.76 -3.98 -11.60
CA ILE A 273 -16.78 -3.46 -12.55
C ILE A 273 -17.48 -2.60 -13.62
N ASN A 274 -18.56 -3.10 -14.22
CA ASN A 274 -19.25 -2.40 -15.30
C ASN A 274 -19.88 -1.05 -14.92
N LYS A 275 -20.07 -0.82 -13.63
CA LYS A 275 -20.58 0.47 -13.13
C LYS A 275 -19.60 1.63 -13.40
N HIS A 276 -18.30 1.36 -13.33
CA HIS A 276 -17.22 2.37 -13.34
C HIS A 276 -16.22 2.18 -14.47
N ALA A 277 -16.13 0.97 -15.02
CA ALA A 277 -15.10 0.61 -15.98
C ALA A 277 -15.69 0.13 -17.32
N MET A 278 -15.03 0.53 -18.40
CA MET A 278 -15.19 -0.07 -19.74
C MET A 278 -14.00 -1.01 -19.98
N VAL A 279 -14.30 -2.28 -20.33
CA VAL A 279 -13.26 -3.28 -20.61
C VAL A 279 -13.03 -3.35 -22.11
N ILE A 280 -11.77 -3.26 -22.51
CA ILE A 280 -11.31 -3.26 -23.90
C ILE A 280 -10.33 -4.42 -24.06
N ASN A 281 -10.61 -5.32 -25.02
CA ASN A 281 -9.65 -6.38 -25.34
C ASN A 281 -8.57 -5.82 -26.26
N GLY A 282 -7.32 -5.89 -25.84
CA GLY A 282 -6.18 -5.41 -26.60
C GLY A 282 -4.89 -5.36 -25.81
N ASP A 283 -3.81 -5.00 -26.49
CA ASP A 283 -2.50 -4.82 -25.87
C ASP A 283 -2.37 -3.40 -25.32
N GLY A 284 -2.16 -3.28 -24.01
CA GLY A 284 -1.99 -1.99 -23.33
C GLY A 284 -0.70 -1.24 -23.69
N SER A 285 0.19 -1.86 -24.47
CA SER A 285 1.40 -1.22 -25.03
C SER A 285 1.20 -0.74 -26.48
N ASP A 286 0.08 -1.08 -27.13
CA ASP A 286 -0.23 -0.62 -28.49
C ASP A 286 -0.59 0.86 -28.50
N ILE A 287 0.30 1.67 -29.06
CA ILE A 287 0.14 3.12 -29.17
C ILE A 287 -1.10 3.51 -29.97
N SER A 288 -1.42 2.76 -31.03
CA SER A 288 -2.57 3.04 -31.88
C SER A 288 -3.88 2.82 -31.14
N LEU A 289 -3.95 1.73 -30.34
CA LEU A 289 -5.07 1.47 -29.46
C LEU A 289 -5.19 2.57 -28.38
N LEU A 290 -4.10 2.90 -27.72
CA LEU A 290 -4.08 3.94 -26.69
C LEU A 290 -4.53 5.31 -27.23
N GLN A 291 -4.13 5.67 -28.47
CA GLN A 291 -4.57 6.90 -29.13
C GLN A 291 -6.07 6.86 -29.42
N THR A 292 -6.57 5.74 -29.93
CA THR A 292 -8.00 5.55 -30.21
C THR A 292 -8.83 5.64 -28.94
N GLU A 293 -8.31 5.11 -27.81
CA GLU A 293 -8.96 5.13 -26.53
C GLU A 293 -8.76 6.44 -25.74
N GLY A 294 -8.06 7.40 -26.32
CA GLY A 294 -7.99 8.77 -25.82
C GLY A 294 -6.91 9.00 -24.77
N ILE A 295 -5.73 8.37 -24.91
CA ILE A 295 -4.58 8.58 -23.97
C ILE A 295 -4.22 10.05 -23.80
N HIS A 296 -4.40 10.89 -24.85
CA HIS A 296 -4.09 12.32 -24.81
C HIS A 296 -5.02 13.13 -23.90
N THR A 297 -6.21 12.62 -23.60
CA THR A 297 -7.22 13.27 -22.74
C THR A 297 -7.38 12.54 -21.40
N THR A 298 -6.60 11.50 -21.19
CA THR A 298 -6.59 10.72 -19.96
C THR A 298 -5.81 11.46 -18.87
N GLU A 299 -6.39 11.56 -17.69
CA GLU A 299 -5.80 12.28 -16.54
C GLU A 299 -4.85 11.38 -15.73
N ALA A 300 -5.03 10.04 -15.80
CA ALA A 300 -4.12 9.07 -15.20
C ALA A 300 -3.99 7.82 -16.06
N PHE A 301 -2.78 7.26 -16.11
CA PHE A 301 -2.48 5.97 -16.72
C PHE A 301 -1.86 5.05 -15.68
N LEU A 302 -2.43 3.85 -15.52
CA LEU A 302 -2.01 2.85 -14.54
C LEU A 302 -1.51 1.61 -15.28
N ALA A 303 -0.23 1.28 -15.14
CA ALA A 303 0.34 0.02 -15.63
C ALA A 303 0.25 -1.03 -14.52
N LEU A 304 -0.69 -1.96 -14.63
CA LEU A 304 -0.96 -3.02 -13.64
C LEU A 304 -0.82 -4.41 -14.26
N THR A 305 0.12 -4.56 -15.19
CA THR A 305 0.47 -5.84 -15.82
C THR A 305 1.48 -6.60 -14.96
N ASN A 306 1.53 -7.92 -15.12
CA ASN A 306 2.55 -8.77 -14.48
C ASN A 306 3.90 -8.69 -15.20
N ASN A 307 3.98 -8.04 -16.34
CA ASN A 307 5.20 -7.89 -17.12
C ASN A 307 5.88 -6.56 -16.77
N THR A 308 7.16 -6.62 -16.44
CA THR A 308 7.97 -5.44 -16.07
C THR A 308 8.77 -4.87 -17.25
N GLU A 309 8.57 -5.39 -18.47
CA GLU A 309 9.19 -4.89 -19.70
C GLU A 309 8.35 -3.80 -20.38
#